data_52645a9b227f78337cec3bebd2486548
#
_entry.id   52645a9b227f78337cec3bebd2486548
#
_cell.length_a   1.000
_cell.length_b   1.000
_cell.length_c   1.000
_cell.angle_alpha   90.00
_cell.angle_beta   90.00
_cell.angle_gamma   90.00
#
_symmetry.space_group_name_H-M   'P 1'
#
loop_
_entity.id
_entity.type
_entity.pdbx_description
1 polymer ?
#
loop_
_entity_poly.entity_id
_entity_poly.type
_entity_poly.pdbx_seq_one_letter_code
_entity_poly.pdbx_strand_id
1 'polypeptide(L)'
;MKITLTKPQHHISSSKKRFRVLISGRRFGKTYLAITEMMKYASKPNQKIWYVAPTLKMAKDICWSQLKEVLNQFNWIEDINETTLTITIRKTNSTISLKSADIPDSLRGTGLNFLILDEFADIDKRTWFEVLRASISDTLGKVLMCGTPKGYGNWSYEMYLKGKQDSEWDSFQYTTLEGGMVTPKEIDQARQDLDQRTFRQEFEGTFENYAGAIYYNFHPVESVVHKKLDWTKPLHIGMDFNIDPMSACVAQIEKEKIYLVD
;
A
#
# COMPACT_ATOMS: atom_id res chain seq x y z
N MET A 1 12.90 -8.07 -26.65
CA MET A 1 13.28 -7.37 -25.39
C MET A 1 12.89 -8.27 -24.21
N LYS A 2 13.60 -8.19 -23.08
CA LYS A 2 13.32 -9.00 -21.88
C LYS A 2 12.95 -8.07 -20.72
N ILE A 3 11.85 -8.32 -20.04
CA ILE A 3 11.52 -7.67 -18.78
C ILE A 3 12.41 -8.26 -17.69
N THR A 4 13.16 -7.44 -16.98
CA THR A 4 14.03 -7.90 -15.90
C THR A 4 13.60 -7.25 -14.60
N LEU A 5 13.20 -8.05 -13.63
CA LEU A 5 12.87 -7.63 -12.28
C LEU A 5 14.10 -7.72 -11.37
N THR A 6 14.23 -6.79 -10.42
CA THR A 6 15.19 -6.94 -9.32
C THR A 6 14.79 -8.14 -8.43
N LYS A 7 15.71 -8.61 -7.58
CA LYS A 7 15.40 -9.73 -6.66
C LYS A 7 14.17 -9.46 -5.79
N PRO A 8 14.02 -8.28 -5.15
CA PRO A 8 12.81 -7.95 -4.39
C PRO A 8 11.54 -7.93 -5.25
N GLN A 9 11.59 -7.30 -6.43
CA GLN A 9 10.44 -7.27 -7.35
C GLN A 9 10.04 -8.67 -7.80
N HIS A 10 11.02 -9.54 -8.10
CA HIS A 10 10.77 -10.93 -8.45
C HIS A 10 10.13 -11.70 -7.28
N HIS A 11 10.58 -11.48 -6.05
CA HIS A 11 9.99 -12.09 -4.86
C HIS A 11 8.49 -11.73 -4.75
N ILE A 12 8.15 -10.44 -4.89
CA ILE A 12 6.75 -9.98 -4.86
C ILE A 12 5.93 -10.59 -6.01
N SER A 13 6.49 -10.59 -7.24
CA SER A 13 5.82 -11.13 -8.43
C SER A 13 5.61 -12.64 -8.37
N SER A 14 6.45 -13.37 -7.64
CA SER A 14 6.40 -14.81 -7.49
C SER A 14 5.34 -15.27 -6.48
N SER A 15 4.84 -14.39 -5.62
CA SER A 15 3.77 -14.72 -4.68
C SER A 15 2.51 -15.16 -5.44
N LYS A 16 1.95 -16.28 -5.00
CA LYS A 16 0.71 -16.82 -5.55
C LYS A 16 -0.55 -16.34 -4.82
N LYS A 17 -0.36 -15.60 -3.72
CA LYS A 17 -1.48 -15.10 -2.92
C LYS A 17 -2.40 -14.21 -3.73
N ARG A 18 -3.66 -14.18 -3.33
CA ARG A 18 -4.68 -13.39 -4.00
C ARG A 18 -4.47 -11.91 -3.76
N PHE A 19 -4.09 -11.54 -2.54
CA PHE A 19 -3.90 -10.17 -2.11
C PHE A 19 -2.44 -9.96 -1.72
N ARG A 20 -1.81 -8.94 -2.26
CA ARG A 20 -0.42 -8.60 -1.98
C ARG A 20 -0.33 -7.15 -1.59
N VAL A 21 0.40 -6.88 -0.52
CA VAL A 21 0.65 -5.52 -0.01
C VAL A 21 2.15 -5.25 -0.08
N LEU A 22 2.54 -4.21 -0.78
CA LEU A 22 3.91 -3.75 -0.89
C LEU A 22 4.04 -2.37 -0.25
N ILE A 23 4.73 -2.31 0.85
CA ILE A 23 5.19 -1.08 1.47
C ILE A 23 6.65 -0.89 1.11
N SER A 24 7.01 0.24 0.54
CA SER A 24 8.42 0.47 0.20
C SER A 24 8.79 1.94 0.17
N GLY A 25 10.07 2.20 0.30
CA GLY A 25 10.62 3.53 0.09
C GLY A 25 10.35 4.06 -1.32
N ARG A 26 10.45 5.37 -1.51
CA ARG A 26 10.39 6.00 -2.83
C ARG A 26 11.47 5.46 -3.74
N ARG A 27 11.22 5.47 -5.06
CA ARG A 27 12.19 5.00 -6.07
C ARG A 27 12.57 3.51 -5.96
N PHE A 28 11.80 2.70 -5.22
CA PHE A 28 11.94 1.23 -5.22
C PHE A 28 11.67 0.60 -6.60
N GLY A 29 10.90 1.26 -7.45
CA GLY A 29 10.46 0.74 -8.74
C GLY A 29 9.07 0.11 -8.70
N LYS A 30 8.18 0.62 -7.82
CA LYS A 30 6.77 0.18 -7.69
C LYS A 30 6.04 0.21 -9.03
N THR A 31 6.16 1.30 -9.78
CA THR A 31 5.48 1.48 -11.08
C THR A 31 5.93 0.44 -12.11
N TYR A 32 7.23 0.17 -12.19
CA TYR A 32 7.75 -0.85 -13.10
C TYR A 32 7.25 -2.25 -12.76
N LEU A 33 7.21 -2.58 -11.47
CA LEU A 33 6.60 -3.82 -10.98
C LEU A 33 5.11 -3.88 -11.32
N ALA A 34 4.36 -2.80 -11.09
CA ALA A 34 2.94 -2.71 -11.40
C ALA A 34 2.66 -2.96 -12.90
N ILE A 35 3.42 -2.30 -13.80
CA ILE A 35 3.32 -2.51 -15.25
C ILE A 35 3.61 -3.96 -15.61
N THR A 36 4.66 -4.55 -15.05
CA THR A 36 5.02 -5.95 -15.30
C THR A 36 3.91 -6.90 -14.85
N GLU A 37 3.33 -6.66 -13.68
CA GLU A 37 2.21 -7.46 -13.18
C GLU A 37 0.95 -7.29 -14.06
N MET A 38 0.61 -6.06 -14.47
CA MET A 38 -0.50 -5.84 -15.40
C MET A 38 -0.30 -6.60 -16.72
N MET A 39 0.91 -6.59 -17.28
CA MET A 39 1.22 -7.34 -18.50
C MET A 39 1.08 -8.85 -18.28
N LYS A 40 1.55 -9.38 -17.15
CA LYS A 40 1.41 -10.78 -16.80
C LYS A 40 -0.05 -11.25 -16.77
N TYR A 41 -0.98 -10.41 -16.30
CA TYR A 41 -2.41 -10.71 -16.35
C TYR A 41 -2.99 -10.48 -17.74
N ALA A 42 -2.60 -9.40 -18.42
CA ALA A 42 -3.07 -9.07 -19.76
C ALA A 42 -2.64 -10.07 -20.85
N SER A 43 -1.64 -10.93 -20.57
CA SER A 43 -1.27 -12.03 -21.47
C SER A 43 -2.31 -13.15 -21.55
N LYS A 44 -3.29 -13.19 -20.65
CA LYS A 44 -4.43 -14.10 -20.69
C LYS A 44 -5.60 -13.47 -21.45
N PRO A 45 -6.48 -14.26 -22.06
CA PRO A 45 -7.61 -13.73 -22.82
C PRO A 45 -8.64 -12.98 -21.96
N ASN A 46 -9.17 -11.89 -22.47
CA ASN A 46 -10.34 -11.16 -21.96
C ASN A 46 -10.21 -10.69 -20.49
N GLN A 47 -8.99 -10.31 -20.07
CA GLN A 47 -8.79 -9.81 -18.72
C GLN A 47 -9.13 -8.33 -18.63
N LYS A 48 -9.85 -7.94 -17.58
CA LYS A 48 -10.05 -6.54 -17.18
C LYS A 48 -9.13 -6.18 -16.05
N ILE A 49 -8.24 -5.22 -16.28
CA ILE A 49 -7.16 -4.84 -15.38
C ILE A 49 -7.25 -3.36 -15.10
N TRP A 50 -7.29 -2.99 -13.84
CA TRP A 50 -7.26 -1.59 -13.44
C TRP A 50 -6.00 -1.24 -12.65
N TYR A 51 -5.45 -0.08 -12.97
CA TYR A 51 -4.49 0.64 -12.16
C TYR A 51 -5.20 1.85 -11.57
N VAL A 52 -5.35 1.86 -10.26
CA VAL A 52 -6.09 2.90 -9.52
C VAL A 52 -5.08 3.68 -8.67
N ALA A 53 -5.08 4.99 -8.81
CA ALA A 53 -4.28 5.92 -8.02
C ALA A 53 -5.20 6.93 -7.29
N PRO A 54 -4.70 7.68 -6.32
CA PRO A 54 -5.50 8.69 -5.61
C PRO A 54 -6.23 9.65 -6.54
N THR A 55 -5.56 10.15 -7.58
CA THR A 55 -6.15 11.02 -8.60
C THR A 55 -5.86 10.52 -10.01
N LEU A 56 -6.71 10.89 -10.99
CA LEU A 56 -6.48 10.53 -12.39
C LEU A 56 -5.20 11.18 -12.93
N LYS A 57 -4.89 12.38 -12.48
CA LYS A 57 -3.64 13.07 -12.83
C LYS A 57 -2.44 12.25 -12.37
N MET A 58 -2.42 11.80 -11.12
CA MET A 58 -1.34 10.95 -10.60
C MET A 58 -1.22 9.65 -11.39
N ALA A 59 -2.35 8.96 -11.66
CA ALA A 59 -2.34 7.74 -12.47
C ALA A 59 -1.68 7.98 -13.83
N LYS A 60 -2.04 9.08 -14.49
CA LYS A 60 -1.50 9.45 -15.80
C LYS A 60 -0.02 9.81 -15.74
N ASP A 61 0.37 10.68 -14.81
CA ASP A 61 1.75 11.17 -14.70
C ASP A 61 2.73 10.05 -14.30
N ILE A 62 2.30 9.12 -13.43
CA ILE A 62 3.14 8.05 -12.90
C ILE A 62 3.25 6.87 -13.89
N CYS A 63 2.13 6.44 -14.47
CA CYS A 63 2.06 5.14 -15.14
C CYS A 63 1.83 5.21 -16.66
N TRP A 64 1.04 6.17 -17.17
CA TRP A 64 0.50 6.10 -18.52
C TRP A 64 1.55 6.06 -19.62
N SER A 65 2.50 6.98 -19.59
CA SER A 65 3.56 7.07 -20.61
C SER A 65 4.46 5.84 -20.61
N GLN A 66 4.86 5.38 -19.42
CA GLN A 66 5.71 4.21 -19.26
C GLN A 66 4.98 2.92 -19.66
N LEU A 67 3.69 2.80 -19.34
CA LEU A 67 2.87 1.66 -19.76
C LEU A 67 2.77 1.57 -21.28
N LYS A 68 2.47 2.68 -21.95
CA LYS A 68 2.43 2.74 -23.43
C LYS A 68 3.78 2.37 -24.06
N GLU A 69 4.85 2.94 -23.53
CA GLU A 69 6.19 2.65 -24.02
C GLU A 69 6.52 1.16 -23.94
N VAL A 70 6.34 0.56 -22.76
CA VAL A 70 6.64 -0.86 -22.54
C VAL A 70 5.75 -1.75 -23.42
N LEU A 71 4.45 -1.51 -23.47
CA LEU A 71 3.55 -2.32 -24.31
C LEU A 71 3.85 -2.18 -25.80
N ASN A 72 4.23 -0.98 -26.25
CA ASN A 72 4.61 -0.73 -27.64
C ASN A 72 5.89 -1.48 -28.02
N GLN A 73 6.90 -1.51 -27.15
CA GLN A 73 8.13 -2.25 -27.37
C GLN A 73 7.90 -3.76 -27.58
N PHE A 74 6.83 -4.31 -27.01
CA PHE A 74 6.43 -5.71 -27.21
C PHE A 74 5.39 -5.91 -28.32
N ASN A 75 4.99 -4.83 -29.01
CA ASN A 75 3.93 -4.84 -30.02
C ASN A 75 2.61 -5.45 -29.48
N TRP A 76 2.24 -5.05 -28.26
CA TRP A 76 1.06 -5.58 -27.58
C TRP A 76 -0.18 -4.68 -27.73
N ILE A 77 -0.02 -3.46 -28.20
CA ILE A 77 -1.13 -2.51 -28.30
C ILE A 77 -1.97 -2.81 -29.55
N GLU A 78 -3.27 -2.99 -29.35
CA GLU A 78 -4.27 -3.02 -30.44
C GLU A 78 -4.92 -1.66 -30.59
N ASP A 79 -5.40 -1.06 -29.49
CA ASP A 79 -6.05 0.22 -29.46
C ASP A 79 -5.71 1.00 -28.19
N ILE A 80 -5.73 2.32 -28.29
CA ILE A 80 -5.53 3.25 -27.17
C ILE A 80 -6.64 4.28 -27.14
N ASN A 81 -7.37 4.34 -26.04
CA ASN A 81 -8.31 5.42 -25.77
C ASN A 81 -7.70 6.39 -24.75
N GLU A 82 -7.24 7.54 -25.23
CA GLU A 82 -6.59 8.57 -24.40
C GLU A 82 -7.59 9.30 -23.47
N THR A 83 -8.88 9.30 -23.79
CA THR A 83 -9.91 9.94 -22.95
C THR A 83 -10.23 9.09 -21.73
N THR A 84 -10.41 7.78 -21.93
CA THR A 84 -10.70 6.85 -20.83
C THR A 84 -9.47 6.24 -20.21
N LEU A 85 -8.27 6.58 -20.72
CA LEU A 85 -6.96 6.00 -20.34
C LEU A 85 -7.00 4.48 -20.36
N THR A 86 -7.47 3.91 -21.47
CA THR A 86 -7.64 2.45 -21.65
C THR A 86 -6.82 1.97 -22.83
N ILE A 87 -6.10 0.88 -22.65
CA ILE A 87 -5.36 0.17 -23.71
C ILE A 87 -5.97 -1.21 -23.88
N THR A 88 -6.29 -1.56 -25.13
CA THR A 88 -6.70 -2.90 -25.53
C THR A 88 -5.48 -3.67 -26.02
N ILE A 89 -5.29 -4.88 -25.49
CA ILE A 89 -4.14 -5.73 -25.76
C ILE A 89 -4.40 -6.61 -26.97
N ARG A 90 -3.51 -6.50 -27.95
CA ARG A 90 -3.50 -7.33 -29.15
C ARG A 90 -3.47 -8.82 -28.79
N LYS A 91 -4.16 -9.64 -29.53
CA LYS A 91 -4.27 -11.10 -29.38
C LYS A 91 -5.07 -11.58 -28.18
N THR A 92 -5.12 -10.88 -27.08
CA THR A 92 -5.84 -11.35 -25.87
C THR A 92 -7.16 -10.63 -25.67
N ASN A 93 -7.37 -9.50 -26.33
CA ASN A 93 -8.53 -8.61 -26.09
C ASN A 93 -8.70 -8.19 -24.63
N SER A 94 -7.59 -8.27 -23.86
CA SER A 94 -7.56 -7.80 -22.49
C SER A 94 -7.45 -6.28 -22.45
N THR A 95 -7.98 -5.66 -21.41
CA THR A 95 -7.93 -4.21 -21.26
C THR A 95 -7.18 -3.80 -20.00
N ILE A 96 -6.34 -2.79 -20.12
CA ILE A 96 -5.69 -2.12 -19.01
C ILE A 96 -6.20 -0.69 -18.95
N SER A 97 -6.84 -0.31 -17.86
CA SER A 97 -7.38 1.04 -17.67
C SER A 97 -6.79 1.70 -16.42
N LEU A 98 -6.46 2.98 -16.54
CA LEU A 98 -6.09 3.81 -15.42
C LEU A 98 -7.34 4.49 -14.84
N LYS A 99 -7.48 4.49 -13.52
CA LYS A 99 -8.65 5.02 -12.81
C LYS A 99 -8.22 5.89 -11.64
N SER A 100 -9.14 6.78 -11.23
CA SER A 100 -9.02 7.62 -10.05
C SER A 100 -9.83 7.06 -8.89
N ALA A 101 -9.31 7.19 -7.68
CA ALA A 101 -10.03 6.92 -6.44
C ALA A 101 -10.75 8.16 -5.85
N ASP A 102 -10.68 9.33 -6.52
CA ASP A 102 -11.31 10.58 -6.05
C ASP A 102 -12.81 10.43 -5.79
N ILE A 103 -13.49 9.66 -6.63
CA ILE A 103 -14.93 9.40 -6.51
C ILE A 103 -15.12 7.88 -6.48
N PRO A 104 -15.14 7.26 -5.28
CA PRO A 104 -15.22 5.80 -5.14
C PRO A 104 -16.38 5.15 -5.90
N ASP A 105 -17.55 5.76 -5.87
CA ASP A 105 -18.74 5.22 -6.51
C ASP A 105 -18.64 5.12 -8.04
N SER A 106 -17.79 5.92 -8.68
CA SER A 106 -17.52 5.83 -10.12
C SER A 106 -16.82 4.52 -10.53
N LEU A 107 -16.28 3.80 -9.58
CA LEU A 107 -15.57 2.53 -9.78
C LEU A 107 -16.47 1.30 -9.64
N ARG A 108 -17.78 1.49 -9.39
CA ARG A 108 -18.74 0.38 -9.25
C ARG A 108 -19.08 -0.27 -10.59
N GLY A 109 -19.60 -1.49 -10.55
CA GLY A 109 -20.23 -2.17 -11.69
C GLY A 109 -19.29 -2.86 -12.66
N THR A 110 -18.00 -3.02 -12.34
CA THR A 110 -17.03 -3.71 -13.20
C THR A 110 -16.39 -4.89 -12.47
N GLY A 111 -16.50 -6.10 -13.04
CA GLY A 111 -15.75 -7.25 -12.58
C GLY A 111 -14.29 -7.18 -13.04
N LEU A 112 -13.32 -7.32 -12.14
CA LEU A 112 -11.90 -7.17 -12.39
C LEU A 112 -11.12 -8.47 -12.17
N ASN A 113 -10.23 -8.80 -13.09
CA ASN A 113 -9.34 -9.95 -12.97
C ASN A 113 -8.03 -9.61 -12.25
N PHE A 114 -7.59 -8.35 -12.38
CA PHE A 114 -6.43 -7.85 -11.65
C PHE A 114 -6.58 -6.36 -11.34
N LEU A 115 -6.18 -6.00 -10.14
CA LEU A 115 -6.25 -4.63 -9.62
C LEU A 115 -4.91 -4.23 -9.02
N ILE A 116 -4.40 -3.08 -9.44
CA ILE A 116 -3.34 -2.34 -8.76
C ILE A 116 -3.99 -1.19 -7.99
N LEU A 117 -3.66 -1.04 -6.70
CA LEU A 117 -3.90 0.18 -5.94
C LEU A 117 -2.54 0.82 -5.67
N ASP A 118 -2.21 1.88 -6.42
CA ASP A 118 -0.94 2.58 -6.26
C ASP A 118 -1.09 3.78 -5.33
N GLU A 119 -0.08 4.02 -4.51
CA GLU A 119 -0.08 4.98 -3.40
C GLU A 119 -1.36 4.85 -2.54
N PHE A 120 -1.73 3.59 -2.25
CA PHE A 120 -3.01 3.25 -1.61
C PHE A 120 -3.17 3.86 -0.21
N ALA A 121 -2.07 4.21 0.46
CA ALA A 121 -2.10 4.93 1.73
C ALA A 121 -2.77 6.32 1.62
N ASP A 122 -2.78 6.92 0.43
CA ASP A 122 -3.42 8.20 0.13
C ASP A 122 -4.84 8.06 -0.44
N ILE A 123 -5.31 6.83 -0.65
CA ILE A 123 -6.67 6.51 -1.09
C ILE A 123 -7.59 6.38 0.13
N ASP A 124 -8.79 6.96 0.06
CA ASP A 124 -9.82 6.72 1.10
C ASP A 124 -10.09 5.21 1.22
N LYS A 125 -10.00 4.67 2.44
CA LYS A 125 -10.23 3.25 2.73
C LYS A 125 -11.59 2.74 2.23
N ARG A 126 -12.62 3.60 2.17
CA ARG A 126 -13.94 3.27 1.63
C ARG A 126 -13.87 2.78 0.19
N THR A 127 -12.95 3.34 -0.62
CA THR A 127 -12.72 2.89 -2.01
C THR A 127 -12.43 1.40 -2.08
N TRP A 128 -11.61 0.89 -1.16
CA TRP A 128 -11.33 -0.54 -1.09
C TRP A 128 -12.49 -1.32 -0.49
N PHE A 129 -12.90 -0.98 0.73
CA PHE A 129 -13.84 -1.81 1.50
C PHE A 129 -15.25 -1.81 0.93
N GLU A 130 -15.73 -0.69 0.40
CA GLU A 130 -17.12 -0.54 -0.06
C GLU A 130 -17.28 -0.75 -1.57
N VAL A 131 -16.20 -0.64 -2.36
CA VAL A 131 -16.30 -0.66 -3.83
C VAL A 131 -15.42 -1.73 -4.45
N LEU A 132 -14.10 -1.56 -4.41
CA LEU A 132 -13.18 -2.38 -5.20
C LEU A 132 -13.05 -3.81 -4.70
N ARG A 133 -13.26 -4.06 -3.40
CA ARG A 133 -13.27 -5.41 -2.86
C ARG A 133 -14.40 -6.27 -3.46
N ALA A 134 -15.54 -5.67 -3.78
CA ALA A 134 -16.65 -6.33 -4.47
C ALA A 134 -16.32 -6.57 -5.96
N SER A 135 -15.66 -5.63 -6.62
CA SER A 135 -15.32 -5.68 -8.06
C SER A 135 -14.40 -6.85 -8.47
N ILE A 136 -13.75 -7.49 -7.51
CA ILE A 136 -12.88 -8.66 -7.76
C ILE A 136 -13.48 -9.98 -7.28
N SER A 137 -14.75 -9.97 -6.84
CA SER A 137 -15.32 -11.14 -6.14
C SER A 137 -15.80 -12.23 -7.10
N ASP A 138 -16.49 -11.84 -8.16
CA ASP A 138 -17.03 -12.72 -9.20
C ASP A 138 -15.93 -13.37 -10.06
N THR A 139 -14.86 -12.66 -10.33
CA THR A 139 -13.72 -13.12 -11.14
C THR A 139 -12.65 -13.84 -10.33
N LEU A 140 -12.76 -13.86 -8.99
CA LEU A 140 -11.68 -14.22 -8.06
C LEU A 140 -10.38 -13.44 -8.37
N GLY A 141 -10.53 -12.19 -8.79
CA GLY A 141 -9.46 -11.32 -9.22
C GLY A 141 -8.38 -11.14 -8.14
N LYS A 142 -7.16 -10.90 -8.58
CA LYS A 142 -6.01 -10.66 -7.69
C LYS A 142 -5.71 -9.18 -7.54
N VAL A 143 -5.05 -8.83 -6.45
CA VAL A 143 -4.75 -7.44 -6.10
C VAL A 143 -3.28 -7.28 -5.71
N LEU A 144 -2.69 -6.17 -6.12
CA LEU A 144 -1.45 -5.64 -5.58
C LEU A 144 -1.71 -4.21 -5.08
N MET A 145 -1.65 -4.01 -3.78
CA MET A 145 -1.63 -2.69 -3.16
C MET A 145 -0.17 -2.28 -2.98
N CYS A 146 0.21 -1.11 -3.44
CA CYS A 146 1.57 -0.63 -3.27
C CYS A 146 1.58 0.87 -2.89
N GLY A 147 2.57 1.26 -2.12
CA GLY A 147 2.71 2.64 -1.68
C GLY A 147 3.86 2.85 -0.70
N THR A 148 4.08 4.12 -0.39
CA THR A 148 4.97 4.56 0.70
C THR A 148 4.15 4.58 2.00
N PRO A 149 4.70 4.17 3.15
CA PRO A 149 3.94 4.15 4.41
C PRO A 149 3.57 5.56 4.88
N LYS A 150 2.44 5.69 5.57
CA LYS A 150 1.92 6.99 6.08
C LYS A 150 1.74 7.03 7.60
N GLY A 151 2.32 6.10 8.31
CA GLY A 151 2.21 6.00 9.76
C GLY A 151 1.26 4.89 10.23
N TYR A 152 1.35 4.57 11.52
CA TYR A 152 0.62 3.45 12.12
C TYR A 152 -0.90 3.63 12.14
N GLY A 153 -1.41 4.86 12.19
CA GLY A 153 -2.85 5.16 12.16
C GLY A 153 -3.48 5.09 10.77
N ASN A 154 -2.70 4.86 9.73
CA ASN A 154 -3.21 4.76 8.37
C ASN A 154 -3.67 3.32 8.04
N TRP A 155 -4.76 3.19 7.30
CA TRP A 155 -5.30 1.88 6.90
C TRP A 155 -4.31 1.00 6.11
N SER A 156 -3.27 1.60 5.52
CA SER A 156 -2.20 0.86 4.85
C SER A 156 -1.42 -0.02 5.83
N TYR A 157 -1.29 0.40 7.09
CA TYR A 157 -0.69 -0.42 8.13
C TYR A 157 -1.57 -1.62 8.50
N GLU A 158 -2.90 -1.42 8.59
CA GLU A 158 -3.84 -2.51 8.83
C GLU A 158 -3.74 -3.58 7.73
N MET A 159 -3.67 -3.17 6.45
CA MET A 159 -3.51 -4.10 5.33
C MET A 159 -2.15 -4.80 5.34
N TYR A 160 -1.09 -4.10 5.73
CA TYR A 160 0.23 -4.69 5.90
C TYR A 160 0.23 -5.78 6.99
N LEU A 161 -0.37 -5.51 8.14
CA LEU A 161 -0.51 -6.50 9.21
C LEU A 161 -1.36 -7.70 8.78
N LYS A 162 -2.46 -7.44 8.06
CA LYS A 162 -3.28 -8.51 7.51
C LYS A 162 -2.49 -9.48 6.65
N GLY A 163 -1.57 -8.98 5.84
CA GLY A 163 -0.69 -9.80 5.02
C GLY A 163 0.30 -10.67 5.81
N LYS A 164 0.48 -10.41 7.10
CA LYS A 164 1.29 -11.25 7.99
C LYS A 164 0.48 -12.36 8.69
N GLN A 165 -0.84 -12.24 8.71
CA GLN A 165 -1.72 -13.08 9.53
C GLN A 165 -2.68 -13.95 8.69
N ASP A 166 -3.10 -13.48 7.51
CA ASP A 166 -4.13 -14.10 6.69
C ASP A 166 -3.48 -14.94 5.55
N SER A 167 -3.90 -16.19 5.42
CA SER A 167 -3.36 -17.12 4.44
C SER A 167 -3.56 -16.74 2.97
N GLU A 168 -4.56 -15.89 2.66
CA GLU A 168 -4.82 -15.39 1.30
C GLU A 168 -4.01 -14.13 0.96
N TRP A 169 -3.28 -13.58 1.93
CA TRP A 169 -2.53 -12.35 1.82
C TRP A 169 -1.03 -12.58 1.93
N ASP A 170 -0.25 -11.69 1.32
CA ASP A 170 1.19 -11.52 1.53
C ASP A 170 1.52 -10.05 1.72
N SER A 171 2.44 -9.75 2.64
CA SER A 171 2.96 -8.39 2.85
C SER A 171 4.47 -8.35 2.70
N PHE A 172 4.91 -7.37 1.96
CA PHE A 172 6.30 -7.10 1.63
C PHE A 172 6.67 -5.69 2.09
N GLN A 173 7.87 -5.56 2.64
CA GLN A 173 8.43 -4.27 3.01
C GLN A 173 9.86 -4.21 2.50
N TYR A 174 10.19 -3.12 1.79
CA TYR A 174 11.50 -2.94 1.19
C TYR A 174 11.94 -1.47 1.26
N THR A 175 13.23 -1.27 1.37
CA THR A 175 13.87 0.05 1.32
C THR A 175 14.04 0.53 -0.14
N THR A 176 14.32 1.81 -0.30
CA THR A 176 14.75 2.40 -1.59
C THR A 176 16.01 1.71 -2.11
N LEU A 177 16.97 1.43 -1.22
CA LEU A 177 18.24 0.80 -1.59
C LEU A 177 18.05 -0.60 -2.18
N GLU A 178 17.19 -1.41 -1.58
CA GLU A 178 16.86 -2.76 -2.08
C GLU A 178 16.19 -2.75 -3.45
N GLY A 179 15.52 -1.65 -3.80
CA GLY A 179 14.97 -1.43 -5.15
C GLY A 179 16.04 -1.37 -6.24
N GLY A 180 17.25 -0.96 -5.89
CA GLY A 180 18.41 -0.93 -6.79
C GLY A 180 18.40 0.19 -7.83
N MET A 181 17.46 1.14 -7.74
CA MET A 181 17.33 2.27 -8.68
C MET A 181 18.09 3.52 -8.21
N VAL A 182 18.46 3.59 -6.95
CA VAL A 182 19.13 4.73 -6.32
C VAL A 182 20.49 4.26 -5.79
N THR A 183 21.53 5.08 -5.99
CA THR A 183 22.87 4.74 -5.55
C THR A 183 23.00 4.87 -4.01
N PRO A 184 23.88 4.08 -3.36
CA PRO A 184 24.13 4.24 -1.92
C PRO A 184 24.54 5.67 -1.55
N LYS A 185 25.34 6.33 -2.38
CA LYS A 185 25.77 7.72 -2.14
C LYS A 185 24.59 8.68 -2.04
N GLU A 186 23.58 8.54 -2.90
CA GLU A 186 22.37 9.37 -2.88
C GLU A 186 21.54 9.09 -1.62
N ILE A 187 21.47 7.83 -1.18
CA ILE A 187 20.80 7.48 0.07
C ILE A 187 21.48 8.12 1.28
N ASP A 188 22.82 8.10 1.31
CA ASP A 188 23.62 8.73 2.37
C ASP A 188 23.43 10.25 2.39
N GLN A 189 23.35 10.89 1.22
CA GLN A 189 23.06 12.31 1.11
C GLN A 189 21.65 12.63 1.63
N ALA A 190 20.63 11.89 1.20
CA ALA A 190 19.26 12.07 1.68
C ALA A 190 19.14 11.87 3.20
N ARG A 191 19.94 10.96 3.79
CA ARG A 191 20.00 10.75 5.25
C ARG A 191 20.54 11.97 5.99
N GLN A 192 21.42 12.75 5.38
CA GLN A 192 21.96 13.99 5.98
C GLN A 192 20.98 15.16 5.83
N ASP A 193 20.25 15.20 4.72
CA ASP A 193 19.34 16.32 4.37
C ASP A 193 17.99 16.25 5.07
N LEU A 194 17.54 15.05 5.45
CA LEU A 194 16.21 14.81 6.02
C LEU A 194 16.26 14.53 7.52
N ASP A 195 15.20 14.89 8.23
CA ASP A 195 15.02 14.38 9.58
C ASP A 195 14.89 12.86 9.57
N GLN A 196 15.30 12.24 10.67
CA GLN A 196 15.38 10.77 10.77
C GLN A 196 14.05 10.06 10.49
N ARG A 197 12.93 10.64 10.90
CA ARG A 197 11.60 10.06 10.68
C ARG A 197 11.20 10.10 9.22
N THR A 198 11.33 11.26 8.59
CA THR A 198 11.08 11.42 7.15
C THR A 198 11.98 10.49 6.34
N PHE A 199 13.26 10.40 6.69
CA PHE A 199 14.17 9.48 6.02
C PHE A 199 13.71 8.02 6.16
N ARG A 200 13.34 7.57 7.35
CA ARG A 200 12.84 6.22 7.56
C ARG A 200 11.59 5.94 6.76
N GLN A 201 10.61 6.85 6.80
CA GLN A 201 9.37 6.69 6.06
C GLN A 201 9.60 6.65 4.55
N GLU A 202 10.31 7.64 4.00
CA GLU A 202 10.42 7.84 2.56
C GLU A 202 11.48 6.94 1.89
N PHE A 203 12.54 6.53 2.62
CA PHE A 203 13.65 5.75 2.07
C PHE A 203 13.76 4.34 2.66
N GLU A 204 13.47 4.15 3.93
CA GLU A 204 13.51 2.82 4.55
C GLU A 204 12.14 2.10 4.48
N GLY A 205 11.08 2.83 4.09
CA GLY A 205 9.74 2.25 3.95
C GLY A 205 9.13 1.81 5.27
N THR A 206 9.51 2.47 6.38
CA THR A 206 9.01 2.15 7.72
C THR A 206 7.77 2.97 8.06
N PHE A 207 6.85 2.36 8.81
CA PHE A 207 5.74 3.09 9.39
C PHE A 207 6.25 3.91 10.57
N GLU A 208 5.98 5.21 10.56
CA GLU A 208 6.43 6.13 11.61
C GLU A 208 5.22 6.79 12.27
N ASN A 209 5.35 7.16 13.55
CA ASN A 209 4.32 7.93 14.22
C ASN A 209 4.25 9.35 13.69
N TYR A 210 3.04 9.94 13.66
CA TYR A 210 2.87 11.31 13.21
C TYR A 210 3.72 12.31 14.02
N ALA A 211 4.23 13.34 13.34
CA ALA A 211 4.81 14.48 14.00
C ALA A 211 3.73 15.13 14.91
N GLY A 212 4.02 15.23 16.22
CA GLY A 212 3.04 15.70 17.20
C GLY A 212 2.39 14.62 18.06
N ALA A 213 2.66 13.33 17.81
CA ALA A 213 2.28 12.31 18.77
C ALA A 213 3.05 12.52 20.08
N ILE A 214 2.33 12.74 21.18
CA ILE A 214 2.91 12.94 22.52
C ILE A 214 3.77 11.72 22.89
N TYR A 215 3.27 10.52 22.57
CA TYR A 215 3.97 9.24 22.79
C TYR A 215 4.57 8.72 21.47
N TYR A 216 5.55 9.45 20.93
CA TYR A 216 6.19 9.10 19.65
C TYR A 216 6.94 7.76 19.65
N ASN A 217 7.29 7.24 20.82
CA ASN A 217 7.92 5.92 21.00
C ASN A 217 6.90 4.77 21.15
N PHE A 218 5.60 5.05 21.10
CA PHE A 218 4.59 4.01 21.18
C PHE A 218 4.61 3.17 19.90
N HIS A 219 4.89 1.88 20.05
CA HIS A 219 4.91 0.90 18.97
C HIS A 219 3.77 -0.08 19.18
N PRO A 220 2.72 -0.13 18.34
CA PRO A 220 1.53 -0.94 18.59
C PRO A 220 1.81 -2.42 18.84
N VAL A 221 2.85 -2.98 18.22
CA VAL A 221 3.22 -4.40 18.38
C VAL A 221 4.12 -4.63 19.61
N GLU A 222 5.04 -3.71 19.89
CA GLU A 222 6.02 -3.86 20.97
C GLU A 222 5.53 -3.30 22.30
N SER A 223 4.68 -2.25 22.24
CA SER A 223 4.18 -1.57 23.43
C SER A 223 2.91 -2.19 24.00
N VAL A 224 2.23 -3.06 23.24
CA VAL A 224 1.04 -3.77 23.71
C VAL A 224 1.44 -5.11 24.28
N VAL A 225 1.10 -5.35 25.54
CA VAL A 225 1.40 -6.60 26.26
C VAL A 225 0.14 -7.19 26.85
N HIS A 226 -0.01 -8.51 26.78
CA HIS A 226 -1.07 -9.22 27.48
C HIS A 226 -0.70 -9.35 28.96
N LYS A 227 -1.17 -8.42 29.77
CA LYS A 227 -0.96 -8.43 31.21
C LYS A 227 -2.28 -8.55 31.95
N LYS A 228 -2.35 -9.49 32.91
CA LYS A 228 -3.46 -9.54 33.87
C LYS A 228 -3.30 -8.43 34.92
N LEU A 229 -4.40 -7.75 35.22
CA LEU A 229 -4.46 -6.79 36.31
C LEU A 229 -4.17 -7.47 37.64
N ASP A 230 -3.40 -6.81 38.47
CA ASP A 230 -3.17 -7.19 39.85
C ASP A 230 -4.14 -6.43 40.78
N TRP A 231 -5.25 -7.06 41.10
CA TRP A 231 -6.30 -6.46 41.92
C TRP A 231 -5.89 -6.09 43.35
N THR A 232 -4.67 -6.45 43.76
CA THR A 232 -4.11 -6.04 45.05
C THR A 232 -3.45 -4.66 44.99
N LYS A 233 -3.28 -4.10 43.80
CA LYS A 233 -2.65 -2.79 43.55
C LYS A 233 -3.67 -1.73 43.17
N PRO A 234 -3.40 -0.46 43.47
CA PRO A 234 -4.31 0.63 43.08
C PRO A 234 -4.39 0.78 41.56
N LEU A 235 -5.59 1.15 41.09
CA LEU A 235 -5.82 1.64 39.75
C LEU A 235 -5.78 3.18 39.75
N HIS A 236 -5.12 3.74 38.77
CA HIS A 236 -5.08 5.17 38.54
C HIS A 236 -5.98 5.50 37.35
N ILE A 237 -6.95 6.41 37.56
CA ILE A 237 -7.92 6.78 36.52
C ILE A 237 -7.75 8.26 36.22
N GLY A 238 -7.40 8.56 34.96
CA GLY A 238 -7.44 9.90 34.40
C GLY A 238 -8.70 10.07 33.55
N MET A 239 -9.42 11.17 33.73
CA MET A 239 -10.63 11.46 32.96
C MET A 239 -10.49 12.83 32.30
N ASP A 240 -10.87 12.91 31.03
CA ASP A 240 -11.05 14.14 30.29
C ASP A 240 -12.56 14.37 30.09
N PHE A 241 -13.08 15.44 30.70
CA PHE A 241 -14.51 15.76 30.74
C PHE A 241 -14.94 16.62 29.54
N ASN A 242 -14.45 16.30 28.34
CA ASN A 242 -14.93 16.95 27.12
C ASN A 242 -16.40 16.60 26.87
N ILE A 243 -17.10 17.49 26.15
CA ILE A 243 -18.54 17.32 25.89
C ILE A 243 -18.78 16.11 24.93
N ASP A 244 -17.91 15.95 23.93
CA ASP A 244 -18.01 14.84 22.96
C ASP A 244 -16.68 14.67 22.17
N PRO A 245 -15.98 13.53 22.28
CA PRO A 245 -16.20 12.46 23.27
C PRO A 245 -15.60 12.77 24.65
N MET A 246 -16.17 12.26 25.70
CA MET A 246 -15.51 12.11 26.99
C MET A 246 -14.56 10.93 26.93
N SER A 247 -13.33 11.08 27.41
CA SER A 247 -12.34 10.01 27.44
C SER A 247 -11.86 9.72 28.85
N ALA A 248 -11.57 8.45 29.10
CA ALA A 248 -10.95 8.00 30.33
C ALA A 248 -9.75 7.10 30.03
N CYS A 249 -8.76 7.17 30.88
CA CYS A 249 -7.59 6.31 30.83
C CYS A 249 -7.43 5.62 32.20
N VAL A 250 -7.33 4.29 32.19
CA VAL A 250 -7.09 3.49 33.39
C VAL A 250 -5.67 2.97 33.34
N ALA A 251 -4.93 3.11 34.42
CA ALA A 251 -3.55 2.67 34.52
C ALA A 251 -3.24 1.91 35.80
N GLN A 252 -2.29 1.00 35.72
CA GLN A 252 -1.66 0.37 36.88
C GLN A 252 -0.17 0.63 36.85
N ILE A 253 0.38 1.10 37.96
CA ILE A 253 1.82 1.43 38.10
C ILE A 253 2.53 0.30 38.79
N GLU A 254 3.61 -0.21 38.20
CA GLU A 254 4.47 -1.21 38.77
C GLU A 254 5.94 -0.82 38.63
N LYS A 255 6.61 -0.51 39.74
CA LYS A 255 7.98 -0.01 39.77
C LYS A 255 8.10 1.24 38.85
N GLU A 256 8.87 1.14 37.78
CA GLU A 256 9.11 2.21 36.81
C GLU A 256 8.23 2.09 35.55
N LYS A 257 7.25 1.18 35.55
CA LYS A 257 6.40 0.92 34.39
C LYS A 257 4.94 1.33 34.66
N ILE A 258 4.34 1.95 33.68
CA ILE A 258 2.91 2.28 33.66
C ILE A 258 2.25 1.39 32.62
N TYR A 259 1.25 0.64 33.03
CA TYR A 259 0.43 -0.20 32.16
C TYR A 259 -0.91 0.49 31.98
N LEU A 260 -1.21 0.91 30.77
CA LEU A 260 -2.54 1.36 30.40
C LEU A 260 -3.42 0.13 30.18
N VAL A 261 -4.63 0.20 30.65
CA VAL A 261 -5.60 -0.90 30.64
C VAL A 261 -6.72 -0.54 29.68
N ASP A 262 -7.01 -1.45 28.79
CA ASP A 262 -8.15 -1.34 27.87
C ASP A 262 -9.35 -2.13 28.40
#